data_fc4e3147150ee27b702db913bf3b5d7c
#
_entry.id   fc4e3147150ee27b702db913bf3b5d7c
#
_cell.length_a   1.000
_cell.length_b   1.000
_cell.length_c   1.000
_cell.angle_alpha   90.00
_cell.angle_beta   90.00
_cell.angle_gamma   90.00
#
_symmetry.space_group_name_H-M   'P 1'
#
loop_
_entity.id
_entity.type
_entity.pdbx_description
1 polymer ?
#
loop_
_entity_poly.entity_id
_entity_poly.type
_entity_poly.pdbx_seq_one_letter_code
_entity_poly.pdbx_strand_id
1 'polypeptide(L)'
;MTETKKNKAIQHILDDVNEMSELILWQLRELDNLFSSETLSADQALLDQIRDTEKRIDQFEVKVSEAFISVVCLHKPVASELRKIITCYRLSVNLERIGDQVFKIFKIISEIKNQPNLIRFTDDISHMLTISNNMVEKSILSFVNRDIDNAIWTLKNDDVVDDINYKMIKKIIKT
;
A
#
# COMPACT_ATOMS: atom_id res chain seq x y z
N MET A 1 -2.92 -27.86 -24.31
CA MET A 1 -2.09 -28.06 -23.09
C MET A 1 -1.28 -26.81 -22.69
N THR A 2 -0.72 -26.06 -23.64
CA THR A 2 0.11 -24.85 -23.38
C THR A 2 -0.71 -23.68 -22.85
N GLU A 3 -1.93 -23.46 -23.35
CA GLU A 3 -2.87 -22.39 -22.94
C GLU A 3 -3.25 -22.50 -21.45
N THR A 4 -3.51 -23.72 -20.97
CA THR A 4 -3.86 -23.99 -19.57
C THR A 4 -2.70 -23.69 -18.62
N LYS A 5 -1.44 -23.94 -19.01
CA LYS A 5 -0.25 -23.63 -18.20
C LYS A 5 -0.01 -22.11 -18.11
N LYS A 6 -0.15 -21.39 -19.23
CA LYS A 6 -0.07 -19.94 -19.29
C LYS A 6 -1.10 -19.28 -18.38
N ASN A 7 -2.37 -19.69 -18.50
CA ASN A 7 -3.45 -19.12 -17.69
C ASN A 7 -3.25 -19.35 -16.18
N LYS A 8 -2.75 -20.54 -15.80
CA LYS A 8 -2.37 -20.81 -14.41
C LYS A 8 -1.24 -19.90 -13.92
N ALA A 9 -0.19 -19.70 -14.73
CA ALA A 9 0.92 -18.84 -14.35
C ALA A 9 0.48 -17.36 -14.21
N ILE A 10 -0.39 -16.87 -15.08
CA ILE A 10 -0.98 -15.54 -14.96
C ILE A 10 -1.86 -15.44 -13.69
N GLN A 11 -2.65 -16.48 -13.39
CA GLN A 11 -3.49 -16.49 -12.19
C GLN A 11 -2.65 -16.45 -10.91
N HIS A 12 -1.54 -17.17 -10.84
CA HIS A 12 -0.63 -17.10 -9.70
C HIS A 12 -0.09 -15.68 -9.43
N ILE A 13 0.25 -14.93 -10.49
CA ILE A 13 0.66 -13.52 -10.34
C ILE A 13 -0.46 -12.68 -9.71
N LEU A 14 -1.70 -12.91 -10.12
CA LEU A 14 -2.85 -12.21 -9.56
C LEU A 14 -3.10 -12.57 -8.10
N ASP A 15 -2.98 -13.85 -7.77
CA ASP A 15 -3.17 -14.36 -6.41
C ASP A 15 -2.10 -13.77 -5.47
N ASP A 16 -0.83 -13.73 -5.92
CA ASP A 16 0.28 -13.13 -5.18
C ASP A 16 0.07 -11.62 -4.93
N VAL A 17 -0.40 -10.88 -5.94
CA VAL A 17 -0.72 -9.46 -5.80
C VAL A 17 -1.92 -9.24 -4.86
N ASN A 18 -2.92 -10.12 -4.88
CA ASN A 18 -4.03 -10.05 -3.95
C ASN A 18 -3.58 -10.27 -2.50
N GLU A 19 -2.77 -11.32 -2.24
CA GLU A 19 -2.22 -11.56 -0.89
C GLU A 19 -1.37 -10.36 -0.41
N MET A 20 -0.52 -9.82 -1.27
CA MET A 20 0.27 -8.63 -0.98
C MET A 20 -0.63 -7.42 -0.65
N SER A 21 -1.72 -7.25 -1.40
CA SER A 21 -2.69 -6.17 -1.16
C SER A 21 -3.37 -6.29 0.20
N GLU A 22 -3.73 -7.50 0.63
CA GLU A 22 -4.32 -7.75 1.96
C GLU A 22 -3.35 -7.39 3.09
N LEU A 23 -2.05 -7.70 2.93
CA LEU A 23 -1.02 -7.34 3.90
C LEU A 23 -0.85 -5.82 4.02
N ILE A 24 -0.85 -5.10 2.91
CA ILE A 24 -0.78 -3.64 2.88
C ILE A 24 -2.01 -3.02 3.55
N LEU A 25 -3.22 -3.49 3.20
CA LEU A 25 -4.45 -2.98 3.81
C LEU A 25 -4.51 -3.25 5.31
N TRP A 26 -3.93 -4.37 5.78
CA TRP A 26 -3.78 -4.63 7.20
C TRP A 26 -2.82 -3.63 7.85
N GLN A 27 -1.61 -3.40 7.29
CA GLN A 27 -0.65 -2.43 7.81
C GLN A 27 -1.23 -1.00 7.88
N LEU A 28 -1.98 -0.60 6.85
CA LEU A 28 -2.61 0.72 6.81
C LEU A 28 -3.70 0.87 7.87
N ARG A 29 -4.48 -0.19 8.16
CA ARG A 29 -5.46 -0.21 9.25
C ARG A 29 -4.78 -0.10 10.62
N GLU A 30 -3.68 -0.83 10.84
CA GLU A 30 -2.93 -0.72 12.09
C GLU A 30 -2.34 0.68 12.28
N LEU A 31 -1.91 1.32 11.19
CA LEU A 31 -1.44 2.71 11.24
C LEU A 31 -2.58 3.68 11.60
N ASP A 32 -3.76 3.50 11.02
CA ASP A 32 -4.95 4.32 11.32
C ASP A 32 -5.39 4.13 12.78
N ASN A 33 -5.40 2.89 13.28
CA ASN A 33 -5.67 2.55 14.68
C ASN A 33 -4.68 3.23 15.63
N LEU A 34 -3.39 3.26 15.27
CA LEU A 34 -2.34 3.89 16.05
C LEU A 34 -2.58 5.40 16.19
N PHE A 35 -2.90 6.10 15.09
CA PHE A 35 -3.17 7.54 15.11
C PHE A 35 -4.53 7.90 15.73
N SER A 36 -5.46 6.95 15.79
CA SER A 36 -6.75 7.11 16.47
C SER A 36 -6.68 6.81 17.97
N SER A 37 -5.55 6.26 18.46
CA SER A 37 -5.36 5.95 19.87
C SER A 37 -4.95 7.17 20.69
N GLU A 38 -5.40 7.23 21.94
CA GLU A 38 -5.08 8.37 22.85
C GLU A 38 -3.58 8.48 23.17
N THR A 39 -2.83 7.38 23.07
CA THR A 39 -1.43 7.32 23.53
C THR A 39 -0.42 7.44 22.40
N LEU A 40 -0.84 7.34 21.13
CA LEU A 40 0.05 7.29 19.96
C LEU A 40 1.28 6.38 20.21
N SER A 41 1.05 5.20 20.76
CA SER A 41 2.11 4.29 21.19
C SER A 41 1.88 2.90 20.59
N ALA A 42 2.86 2.44 19.83
CA ALA A 42 2.92 1.04 19.37
C ALA A 42 3.71 0.22 20.40
N ASP A 43 3.15 -0.91 20.82
CA ASP A 43 3.88 -1.87 21.63
C ASP A 43 4.89 -2.67 20.78
N GLN A 44 5.80 -3.39 21.46
CA GLN A 44 6.84 -4.16 20.75
C GLN A 44 6.27 -5.29 19.91
N ALA A 45 5.15 -5.88 20.33
CA ALA A 45 4.50 -6.96 19.59
C ALA A 45 3.95 -6.48 18.26
N LEU A 46 3.30 -5.32 18.23
CA LEU A 46 2.81 -4.70 17.00
C LEU A 46 3.97 -4.30 16.07
N LEU A 47 5.03 -3.73 16.62
CA LEU A 47 6.21 -3.38 15.82
C LEU A 47 6.86 -4.59 15.17
N ASP A 48 6.95 -5.71 15.88
CA ASP A 48 7.48 -6.95 15.33
C ASP A 48 6.56 -7.54 14.25
N GLN A 49 5.23 -7.48 14.43
CA GLN A 49 4.26 -7.88 13.40
C GLN A 49 4.35 -7.02 12.15
N ILE A 50 4.45 -5.70 12.28
CA ILE A 50 4.62 -4.77 11.15
C ILE A 50 5.91 -5.08 10.38
N ARG A 51 7.02 -5.30 11.11
CA ARG A 51 8.31 -5.68 10.48
C ARG A 51 8.25 -7.01 9.74
N ASP A 52 7.61 -8.03 10.32
CA ASP A 52 7.51 -9.33 9.67
C ASP A 52 6.55 -9.31 8.48
N THR A 53 5.53 -8.46 8.53
CA THR A 53 4.63 -8.22 7.41
C THR A 53 5.34 -7.49 6.27
N GLU A 54 6.16 -6.48 6.56
CA GLU A 54 6.98 -5.78 5.57
C GLU A 54 7.92 -6.75 4.83
N LYS A 55 8.64 -7.62 5.53
CA LYS A 55 9.47 -8.65 4.89
C LYS A 55 8.69 -9.59 3.97
N ARG A 56 7.44 -9.92 4.33
CA ARG A 56 6.58 -10.73 3.46
C ARG A 56 6.17 -9.96 2.20
N ILE A 57 5.91 -8.67 2.33
CA ILE A 57 5.59 -7.77 1.21
C ILE A 57 6.78 -7.71 0.24
N ASP A 58 8.00 -7.55 0.74
CA ASP A 58 9.23 -7.61 -0.08
C ASP A 58 9.36 -8.94 -0.84
N GLN A 59 9.11 -10.06 -0.13
CA GLN A 59 9.14 -11.39 -0.77
C GLN A 59 8.10 -11.52 -1.88
N PHE A 60 6.90 -10.95 -1.72
CA PHE A 60 5.87 -10.94 -2.78
C PHE A 60 6.28 -10.09 -3.97
N GLU A 61 6.90 -8.91 -3.74
CA GLU A 61 7.42 -8.08 -4.84
C GLU A 61 8.40 -8.86 -5.71
N VAL A 62 9.41 -9.49 -5.08
CA VAL A 62 10.41 -10.31 -5.78
C VAL A 62 9.72 -11.47 -6.52
N LYS A 63 8.81 -12.18 -5.87
CA LYS A 63 8.09 -13.31 -6.45
C LYS A 63 7.25 -12.91 -7.68
N VAL A 64 6.53 -11.81 -7.60
CA VAL A 64 5.74 -11.26 -8.71
C VAL A 64 6.65 -10.82 -9.85
N SER A 65 7.79 -10.19 -9.56
CA SER A 65 8.79 -9.76 -10.55
C SER A 65 9.36 -10.95 -11.33
N GLU A 66 9.79 -12.02 -10.64
CA GLU A 66 10.31 -13.24 -11.25
C GLU A 66 9.23 -13.98 -12.07
N ALA A 67 8.02 -14.09 -11.54
CA ALA A 67 6.89 -14.70 -12.24
C ALA A 67 6.52 -13.92 -13.50
N PHE A 68 6.53 -12.57 -13.44
CA PHE A 68 6.29 -11.71 -14.60
C PHE A 68 7.30 -11.99 -15.71
N ILE A 69 8.62 -11.99 -15.40
CA ILE A 69 9.68 -12.27 -16.38
C ILE A 69 9.48 -13.67 -16.98
N SER A 70 9.22 -14.67 -16.13
CA SER A 70 9.02 -16.04 -16.55
C SER A 70 7.83 -16.18 -17.53
N VAL A 71 6.69 -15.56 -17.21
CA VAL A 71 5.50 -15.61 -18.08
C VAL A 71 5.76 -14.94 -19.41
N VAL A 72 6.43 -13.78 -19.43
CA VAL A 72 6.77 -13.08 -20.68
C VAL A 72 7.70 -13.91 -21.55
N CYS A 73 8.74 -14.50 -20.98
CA CYS A 73 9.74 -15.27 -21.74
C CYS A 73 9.18 -16.59 -22.24
N LEU A 74 8.47 -17.35 -21.39
CA LEU A 74 8.06 -18.72 -21.72
C LEU A 74 6.72 -18.81 -22.42
N HIS A 75 5.80 -17.88 -22.15
CA HIS A 75 4.41 -17.99 -22.63
C HIS A 75 4.01 -16.92 -23.64
N LYS A 76 4.83 -15.89 -23.86
CA LYS A 76 4.60 -14.82 -24.84
C LYS A 76 3.15 -14.29 -24.81
N PRO A 77 2.70 -13.76 -23.64
CA PRO A 77 1.32 -13.30 -23.48
C PRO A 77 1.02 -12.19 -24.49
N VAL A 78 -0.23 -12.10 -24.95
CA VAL A 78 -0.62 -11.14 -25.98
C VAL A 78 -1.55 -10.06 -25.44
N ALA A 79 -1.44 -8.87 -26.02
CA ALA A 79 -2.34 -7.72 -25.82
C ALA A 79 -2.92 -7.59 -24.39
N SER A 80 -4.12 -8.12 -24.14
CA SER A 80 -4.82 -7.97 -22.84
C SER A 80 -4.13 -8.70 -21.68
N GLU A 81 -3.58 -9.89 -21.94
CA GLU A 81 -2.85 -10.67 -20.93
C GLU A 81 -1.56 -9.93 -20.52
N LEU A 82 -0.80 -9.43 -21.51
CA LEU A 82 0.42 -8.69 -21.26
C LEU A 82 0.13 -7.41 -20.45
N ARG A 83 -0.91 -6.65 -20.81
CA ARG A 83 -1.31 -5.47 -20.02
C ARG A 83 -1.65 -5.83 -18.59
N LYS A 84 -2.38 -6.93 -18.37
CA LYS A 84 -2.79 -7.40 -17.05
C LYS A 84 -1.57 -7.70 -16.16
N ILE A 85 -0.60 -8.48 -16.65
CA ILE A 85 0.58 -8.85 -15.86
C ILE A 85 1.55 -7.68 -15.66
N ILE A 86 1.68 -6.74 -16.63
CA ILE A 86 2.43 -5.50 -16.45
C ILE A 86 1.80 -4.65 -15.33
N THR A 87 0.47 -4.58 -15.29
CA THR A 87 -0.23 -3.86 -14.22
C THR A 87 0.01 -4.51 -12.86
N CYS A 88 -0.03 -5.85 -12.77
CA CYS A 88 0.30 -6.59 -11.55
C CYS A 88 1.73 -6.29 -11.07
N TYR A 89 2.70 -6.36 -11.97
CA TYR A 89 4.10 -6.03 -11.67
C TYR A 89 4.26 -4.60 -11.16
N ARG A 90 3.65 -3.62 -11.84
CA ARG A 90 3.71 -2.21 -11.40
C ARG A 90 3.00 -1.99 -10.07
N LEU A 91 1.91 -2.70 -9.85
CA LEU A 91 1.16 -2.63 -8.59
C LEU A 91 2.00 -3.21 -7.44
N SER A 92 2.66 -4.37 -7.62
CA SER A 92 3.51 -4.96 -6.57
C SER A 92 4.64 -4.01 -6.15
N VAL A 93 5.33 -3.36 -7.09
CA VAL A 93 6.38 -2.37 -6.78
C VAL A 93 5.83 -1.18 -5.98
N ASN A 94 4.63 -0.69 -6.31
CA ASN A 94 4.03 0.43 -5.58
C ASN A 94 3.51 0.00 -4.19
N LEU A 95 2.98 -1.22 -4.06
CA LEU A 95 2.54 -1.76 -2.77
C LEU A 95 3.72 -1.96 -1.81
N GLU A 96 4.86 -2.49 -2.30
CA GLU A 96 6.09 -2.58 -1.51
C GLU A 96 6.51 -1.19 -0.98
N ARG A 97 6.54 -0.17 -1.84
CA ARG A 97 6.86 1.20 -1.42
C ARG A 97 5.91 1.74 -0.36
N ILE A 98 4.63 1.40 -0.40
CA ILE A 98 3.66 1.77 0.64
C ILE A 98 4.00 1.06 1.94
N GLY A 99 4.23 -0.26 1.93
CA GLY A 99 4.63 -1.05 3.09
C GLY A 99 5.87 -0.50 3.78
N ASP A 100 6.89 -0.20 2.99
CA ASP A 100 8.13 0.46 3.39
C ASP A 100 7.88 1.79 4.15
N GLN A 101 6.98 2.64 3.62
CA GLN A 101 6.64 3.91 4.29
C GLN A 101 5.87 3.68 5.59
N VAL A 102 4.91 2.75 5.60
CA VAL A 102 4.17 2.40 6.82
C VAL A 102 5.13 1.90 7.91
N PHE A 103 6.04 0.98 7.58
CA PHE A 103 7.06 0.50 8.53
C PHE A 103 7.92 1.64 9.07
N LYS A 104 8.38 2.56 8.20
CA LYS A 104 9.17 3.74 8.62
C LYS A 104 8.40 4.64 9.58
N ILE A 105 7.10 4.86 9.33
CA ILE A 105 6.25 5.66 10.22
C ILE A 105 6.15 4.99 11.59
N PHE A 106 5.86 3.70 11.67
CA PHE A 106 5.83 2.94 12.92
C PHE A 106 7.15 3.04 13.69
N LYS A 107 8.28 2.90 13.00
CA LYS A 107 9.61 3.03 13.60
C LYS A 107 9.83 4.44 14.19
N ILE A 108 9.52 5.49 13.42
CA ILE A 108 9.64 6.87 13.89
C ILE A 108 8.77 7.09 15.14
N ILE A 109 7.51 6.64 15.12
CA ILE A 109 6.61 6.82 16.28
C ILE A 109 7.15 6.08 17.50
N SER A 110 7.71 4.87 17.34
CA SER A 110 8.30 4.12 18.46
C SER A 110 9.53 4.81 19.09
N GLU A 111 10.27 5.60 18.31
CA GLU A 111 11.44 6.35 18.76
C GLU A 111 11.07 7.69 19.42
N ILE A 112 9.92 8.27 19.07
CA ILE A 112 9.44 9.54 19.62
C ILE A 112 8.74 9.31 20.96
N LYS A 113 9.48 9.51 22.06
CA LYS A 113 8.91 9.44 23.41
C LYS A 113 8.42 10.82 23.85
N ASN A 114 7.13 10.92 24.23
CA ASN A 114 6.54 12.09 24.92
C ASN A 114 6.76 13.45 24.22
N GLN A 115 6.42 13.56 22.93
CA GLN A 115 6.49 14.85 22.24
C GLN A 115 5.11 15.51 22.15
N PRO A 116 4.79 16.50 23.00
CA PRO A 116 3.50 17.20 22.96
C PRO A 116 3.24 17.91 21.62
N ASN A 117 4.30 18.22 20.86
CA ASN A 117 4.18 18.85 19.57
C ASN A 117 3.62 17.89 18.48
N LEU A 118 3.82 16.57 18.59
CA LEU A 118 3.26 15.61 17.66
C LEU A 118 1.74 15.49 17.84
N ILE A 119 1.29 15.47 19.10
CA ILE A 119 -0.15 15.38 19.45
C ILE A 119 -0.95 16.52 18.79
N ARG A 120 -0.36 17.69 18.64
CA ARG A 120 -1.00 18.86 18.02
C ARG A 120 -1.37 18.64 16.55
N PHE A 121 -0.71 17.73 15.85
CA PHE A 121 -0.93 17.47 14.42
C PHE A 121 -1.61 16.13 14.16
N THR A 122 -1.95 15.38 15.20
CA THR A 122 -2.54 14.03 15.10
C THR A 122 -3.82 14.03 14.26
N ASP A 123 -4.70 15.02 14.48
CA ASP A 123 -5.97 15.11 13.73
C ASP A 123 -5.75 15.36 12.22
N ASP A 124 -4.83 16.27 11.85
CA ASP A 124 -4.50 16.54 10.46
C ASP A 124 -3.87 15.30 9.80
N ILE A 125 -2.98 14.58 10.52
CA ILE A 125 -2.34 13.35 10.06
C ILE A 125 -3.36 12.22 9.93
N SER A 126 -4.21 12.00 10.93
CA SER A 126 -5.25 10.97 10.89
C SER A 126 -6.22 11.19 9.72
N HIS A 127 -6.64 12.44 9.50
CA HIS A 127 -7.48 12.78 8.35
C HIS A 127 -6.81 12.46 6.99
N MET A 128 -5.52 12.83 6.85
CA MET A 128 -4.73 12.53 5.65
C MET A 128 -4.57 11.02 5.45
N LEU A 129 -4.27 10.26 6.53
CA LEU A 129 -4.16 8.80 6.50
C LEU A 129 -5.47 8.14 6.08
N THR A 130 -6.61 8.56 6.64
CA THR A 130 -7.92 8.00 6.30
C THR A 130 -8.22 8.15 4.80
N ILE A 131 -7.94 9.32 4.21
CA ILE A 131 -8.13 9.54 2.77
C ILE A 131 -7.16 8.67 1.98
N SER A 132 -5.87 8.65 2.35
CA SER A 132 -4.83 7.86 1.66
C SER A 132 -5.13 6.36 1.72
N ASN A 133 -5.57 5.84 2.86
CA ASN A 133 -5.97 4.44 3.02
C ASN A 133 -7.14 4.08 2.09
N ASN A 134 -8.17 4.94 2.04
CA ASN A 134 -9.29 4.78 1.10
C ASN A 134 -8.83 4.82 -0.36
N MET A 135 -7.86 5.67 -0.71
CA MET A 135 -7.31 5.73 -2.07
C MET A 135 -6.60 4.44 -2.45
N VAL A 136 -5.78 3.86 -1.55
CA VAL A 136 -5.11 2.58 -1.77
C VAL A 136 -6.13 1.45 -1.92
N GLU A 137 -7.10 1.34 -1.00
CA GLU A 137 -8.16 0.33 -1.07
C GLU A 137 -8.94 0.41 -2.38
N LYS A 138 -9.42 1.61 -2.75
CA LYS A 138 -10.17 1.82 -3.99
C LYS A 138 -9.33 1.57 -5.24
N SER A 139 -8.03 1.88 -5.23
CA SER A 139 -7.12 1.55 -6.33
C SER A 139 -7.02 0.03 -6.52
N ILE A 140 -6.88 -0.73 -5.44
CA ILE A 140 -6.85 -2.20 -5.48
C ILE A 140 -8.19 -2.74 -5.98
N LEU A 141 -9.31 -2.28 -5.41
CA LEU A 141 -10.66 -2.72 -5.81
C LEU A 141 -10.96 -2.37 -7.26
N SER A 142 -10.51 -1.21 -7.75
CA SER A 142 -10.68 -0.83 -9.15
C SER A 142 -10.00 -1.80 -10.11
N PHE A 143 -8.82 -2.28 -9.74
CA PHE A 143 -8.08 -3.26 -10.53
C PHE A 143 -8.72 -4.66 -10.46
N VAL A 144 -9.02 -5.14 -9.26
CA VAL A 144 -9.58 -6.49 -9.03
C VAL A 144 -10.97 -6.62 -9.66
N ASN A 145 -11.84 -5.65 -9.42
CA ASN A 145 -13.24 -5.67 -9.86
C ASN A 145 -13.46 -5.02 -11.25
N ARG A 146 -12.42 -4.42 -11.84
CA ARG A 146 -12.52 -3.58 -13.05
C ARG A 146 -13.51 -2.42 -12.88
N ASP A 147 -13.49 -1.81 -11.71
CA ASP A 147 -14.39 -0.74 -11.32
C ASP A 147 -13.78 0.62 -11.66
N ILE A 148 -14.32 1.26 -12.70
CA ILE A 148 -13.86 2.55 -13.19
C ILE A 148 -14.21 3.68 -12.20
N ASP A 149 -15.32 3.56 -11.48
CA ASP A 149 -15.77 4.61 -10.55
C ASP A 149 -14.80 4.72 -9.36
N ASN A 150 -14.31 3.59 -8.84
CA ASN A 150 -13.26 3.57 -7.82
C ASN A 150 -11.95 4.17 -8.33
N ALA A 151 -11.57 3.92 -9.59
CA ALA A 151 -10.38 4.53 -10.18
C ALA A 151 -10.51 6.05 -10.30
N ILE A 152 -11.67 6.54 -10.79
CA ILE A 152 -11.96 7.98 -10.93
C ILE A 152 -11.98 8.64 -9.54
N TRP A 153 -12.59 7.99 -8.54
CA TRP A 153 -12.63 8.51 -7.18
C TRP A 153 -11.22 8.70 -6.63
N THR A 154 -10.34 7.71 -6.80
CA THR A 154 -8.95 7.79 -6.34
C THR A 154 -8.20 8.97 -6.98
N LEU A 155 -8.31 9.14 -8.30
CA LEU A 155 -7.67 10.25 -9.01
C LEU A 155 -8.15 11.63 -8.54
N LYS A 156 -9.43 11.76 -8.16
CA LYS A 156 -10.00 13.03 -7.67
C LYS A 156 -9.59 13.38 -6.23
N ASN A 157 -9.19 12.39 -5.43
CA ASN A 157 -8.82 12.62 -4.03
C ASN A 157 -7.32 12.86 -3.84
N ASP A 158 -6.52 12.72 -4.88
CA ASP A 158 -5.09 13.03 -4.87
C ASP A 158 -4.85 14.50 -4.49
N ASP A 159 -5.51 15.43 -5.17
CA ASP A 159 -5.46 16.87 -4.87
C ASP A 159 -5.87 17.20 -3.42
N VAL A 160 -6.79 16.43 -2.83
CA VAL A 160 -7.26 16.65 -1.45
C VAL A 160 -6.15 16.31 -0.44
N VAL A 161 -5.43 15.20 -0.66
CA VAL A 161 -4.30 14.80 0.19
C VAL A 161 -3.16 15.82 0.08
N ASP A 162 -2.85 16.28 -1.11
CA ASP A 162 -1.83 17.29 -1.36
C ASP A 162 -2.17 18.63 -0.65
N ASP A 163 -3.44 19.04 -0.68
CA ASP A 163 -3.92 20.24 0.00
C ASP A 163 -3.79 20.15 1.51
N ILE A 164 -4.12 18.99 2.12
CA ILE A 164 -3.97 18.74 3.57
C ILE A 164 -2.48 18.80 3.93
N ASN A 165 -1.63 18.11 3.19
CA ASN A 165 -0.18 18.10 3.40
C ASN A 165 0.40 19.51 3.35
N TYR A 166 0.04 20.30 2.33
CA TYR A 166 0.51 21.69 2.19
C TYR A 166 0.09 22.57 3.37
N LYS A 167 -1.17 22.46 3.82
CA LYS A 167 -1.69 23.20 4.98
C LYS A 167 -0.98 22.81 6.26
N MET A 168 -0.73 21.51 6.46
CA MET A 168 -0.03 20.98 7.62
C MET A 168 1.43 21.49 7.67
N ILE A 169 2.16 21.41 6.57
CA ILE A 169 3.53 21.92 6.48
C ILE A 169 3.57 23.42 6.84
N LYS A 170 2.63 24.22 6.33
CA LYS A 170 2.54 25.64 6.67
C LYS A 170 2.27 25.90 8.16
N LYS A 171 1.47 25.04 8.82
CA LYS A 171 1.24 25.14 10.27
C LYS A 171 2.53 24.84 11.05
N ILE A 172 3.28 23.81 10.64
CA ILE A 172 4.55 23.40 11.28
C ILE A 172 5.60 24.51 11.20
N ILE A 173 5.76 25.13 10.02
CA ILE A 173 6.77 26.20 9.82
C ILE A 173 6.45 27.47 10.63
N LYS A 174 5.19 27.72 10.95
CA LYS A 174 4.77 28.90 11.73
C LYS A 174 4.82 28.70 13.24
N THR A 175 5.17 27.53 13.71
CA THR A 175 5.29 27.15 15.12
C THR A 175 6.72 27.24 15.61
#